data_d3b4cd15ab4e2056fa0e7d2282d5aa2b
#
_entry.id   d3b4cd15ab4e2056fa0e7d2282d5aa2b
#
_cell.length_a   1.000
_cell.length_b   1.000
_cell.length_c   1.000
_cell.angle_alpha   90.00
_cell.angle_beta   90.00
_cell.angle_gamma   90.00
#
_symmetry.space_group_name_H-M   'P 1'
#
loop_
_entity.id
_entity.type
_entity.pdbx_description
1 polymer ?
#
loop_
_entity_poly.entity_id
_entity_poly.type
_entity_poly.pdbx_seq_one_letter_code
_entity_poly.pdbx_strand_id
1 'polypeptide(L)'
;LPLVATGGARYARPENRDLADVLACIREGLTLDSAGRLLEGGRERHLRSQHEIEMLFADQRRAVAATVDLTEELEFTLDDLGYRFPDYPLPVGESPISHLRRVTWDGARTRFRPLTARAQAQLEKELDLIEKLDLAGYFLIVWDIVRFCQREQIMAQGRGSAANSAVCYALSITAVDPVKMELLFERFLSEERGEWPDIDLDLPSGDQREKVIQYVYQRYGPHGTAMTANVITYRARSAAREVGKALGFSLEQVDRISKRFGRHMSVEVSEGTRDLDHELAAVGLDPASHRVEHFKRLWWEIHHLPRHLGQHSGGMVIAQGRLDEVVPLEPAAMENRTVIQWDKDDCAD
;
A
#
# COMPACT_ATOMS: atom_id res chain seq x y z
N LEU A 1 3.84 4.02 -39.19
CA LEU A 1 3.74 4.49 -37.80
C LEU A 1 4.84 5.51 -37.55
N PRO A 2 4.57 6.63 -36.86
CA PRO A 2 5.59 7.58 -36.49
C PRO A 2 6.59 6.93 -35.51
N LEU A 3 7.87 7.33 -35.63
CA LEU A 3 8.89 6.95 -34.67
C LEU A 3 8.92 7.97 -33.54
N VAL A 4 9.13 7.52 -32.31
CA VAL A 4 9.29 8.35 -31.13
C VAL A 4 10.69 8.14 -30.55
N ALA A 5 11.39 9.23 -30.25
CA ALA A 5 12.72 9.19 -29.66
C ALA A 5 12.60 8.98 -28.14
N THR A 6 13.22 7.92 -27.61
CA THR A 6 13.24 7.66 -26.16
C THR A 6 14.68 7.53 -25.68
N GLY A 7 14.97 8.09 -24.50
CA GLY A 7 16.29 7.97 -23.86
C GLY A 7 16.56 6.57 -23.28
N GLY A 8 15.54 5.75 -23.08
CA GLY A 8 15.63 4.43 -22.47
C GLY A 8 16.25 4.47 -21.06
N ALA A 9 15.92 5.52 -20.28
CA ALA A 9 16.49 5.74 -18.97
C ALA A 9 16.13 4.61 -17.98
N ARG A 10 17.10 4.18 -17.17
CA ARG A 10 16.95 3.19 -16.09
C ARG A 10 17.31 3.75 -14.73
N TYR A 11 17.96 4.89 -14.69
CA TYR A 11 18.35 5.60 -13.47
C TYR A 11 18.36 7.11 -13.71
N ALA A 12 18.31 7.91 -12.66
CA ALA A 12 18.15 9.34 -12.76
C ALA A 12 19.42 10.06 -13.22
N ARG A 13 20.59 9.64 -12.74
CA ARG A 13 21.89 10.28 -13.00
C ARG A 13 22.94 9.24 -13.38
N PRO A 14 24.00 9.60 -14.11
CA PRO A 14 25.08 8.69 -14.47
C PRO A 14 25.72 7.97 -13.27
N GLU A 15 25.81 8.63 -12.12
CA GLU A 15 26.38 8.09 -10.87
C GLU A 15 25.52 6.95 -10.29
N ASN A 16 24.21 6.96 -10.52
CA ASN A 16 23.29 5.93 -10.03
C ASN A 16 23.42 4.59 -10.76
N ARG A 17 24.25 4.52 -11.80
CA ARG A 17 24.50 3.27 -12.51
C ARG A 17 24.97 2.15 -11.59
N ASP A 18 25.93 2.43 -10.69
CA ASP A 18 26.50 1.42 -9.81
C ASP A 18 25.41 0.80 -8.93
N LEU A 19 24.45 1.62 -8.46
CA LEU A 19 23.29 1.14 -7.73
C LEU A 19 22.35 0.31 -8.62
N ALA A 20 22.11 0.73 -9.87
CA ALA A 20 21.29 -0.03 -10.81
C ALA A 20 21.91 -1.40 -11.14
N ASP A 21 23.24 -1.47 -11.29
CA ASP A 21 23.97 -2.72 -11.51
C ASP A 21 23.83 -3.67 -10.29
N VAL A 22 23.93 -3.13 -9.07
CA VAL A 22 23.71 -3.89 -7.83
C VAL A 22 22.27 -4.39 -7.72
N LEU A 23 21.27 -3.55 -8.01
CA LEU A 23 19.87 -3.96 -8.02
C LEU A 23 19.59 -5.06 -9.07
N ALA A 24 20.22 -4.98 -10.24
CA ALA A 24 20.15 -6.04 -11.25
C ALA A 24 20.77 -7.35 -10.73
N CYS A 25 21.94 -7.30 -10.08
CA CYS A 25 22.57 -8.47 -9.45
C CYS A 25 21.72 -9.07 -8.33
N ILE A 26 21.09 -8.22 -7.49
CA ILE A 26 20.18 -8.67 -6.43
C ILE A 26 19.00 -9.44 -7.02
N ARG A 27 18.38 -8.90 -8.07
CA ARG A 27 17.23 -9.50 -8.75
C ARG A 27 17.57 -10.89 -9.31
N GLU A 28 18.73 -11.05 -9.91
CA GLU A 28 19.15 -12.29 -10.56
C GLU A 28 19.94 -13.24 -9.63
N GLY A 29 20.20 -12.83 -8.38
CA GLY A 29 20.97 -13.61 -7.42
C GLY A 29 22.45 -13.77 -7.78
N LEU A 30 23.04 -12.80 -8.49
CA LEU A 30 24.41 -12.77 -8.97
C LEU A 30 25.28 -11.79 -8.18
N THR A 31 26.59 -11.90 -8.37
CA THR A 31 27.56 -10.87 -7.95
C THR A 31 27.94 -9.99 -9.12
N LEU A 32 28.47 -8.78 -8.87
CA LEU A 32 28.99 -7.91 -9.93
C LEU A 32 30.05 -8.59 -10.79
N ASP A 33 30.92 -9.42 -10.16
CA ASP A 33 31.97 -10.15 -10.85
C ASP A 33 31.42 -11.28 -11.75
N SER A 34 30.26 -11.85 -11.42
CA SER A 34 29.63 -12.96 -12.16
C SER A 34 28.54 -12.52 -13.14
N ALA A 35 28.09 -11.28 -13.06
CA ALA A 35 26.94 -10.78 -13.82
C ALA A 35 27.23 -10.64 -15.35
N GLY A 36 28.48 -10.44 -15.74
CA GLY A 36 28.90 -10.42 -17.15
C GLY A 36 28.06 -9.48 -18.01
N ARG A 37 27.43 -10.03 -19.06
CA ARG A 37 26.61 -9.27 -20.01
C ARG A 37 25.23 -8.83 -19.49
N LEU A 38 24.86 -9.22 -18.27
CA LEU A 38 23.66 -8.71 -17.62
C LEU A 38 23.78 -7.20 -17.36
N LEU A 39 25.02 -6.76 -17.06
CA LEU A 39 25.32 -5.35 -16.83
C LEU A 39 25.61 -4.65 -18.15
N GLU A 40 24.96 -3.54 -18.38
CA GLU A 40 25.15 -2.75 -19.59
C GLU A 40 26.53 -2.06 -19.59
N GLY A 41 27.12 -1.92 -20.76
CA GLY A 41 28.34 -1.12 -20.94
C GLY A 41 28.01 0.37 -20.90
N GLY A 42 28.74 1.17 -20.10
CA GLY A 42 28.57 2.64 -20.08
C GLY A 42 27.51 3.15 -19.10
N ARG A 43 27.48 4.47 -18.90
CA ARG A 43 26.58 5.19 -17.96
C ARG A 43 25.49 5.97 -18.69
N GLU A 44 25.11 5.50 -19.88
CA GLU A 44 24.29 6.26 -20.84
C GLU A 44 22.77 6.13 -20.59
N ARG A 45 22.35 5.25 -19.70
CA ARG A 45 20.92 5.00 -19.39
C ARG A 45 20.37 5.87 -18.25
N HIS A 46 20.82 7.13 -18.20
CA HIS A 46 20.29 8.11 -17.26
C HIS A 46 19.21 8.99 -17.91
N LEU A 47 18.44 9.69 -17.09
CA LEU A 47 17.51 10.71 -17.58
C LEU A 47 18.31 11.85 -18.21
N ARG A 48 17.97 12.18 -19.45
CA ARG A 48 18.61 13.24 -20.22
C ARG A 48 17.74 14.48 -20.27
N SER A 49 18.39 15.64 -20.33
CA SER A 49 17.73 16.89 -20.65
C SER A 49 17.22 16.88 -22.09
N GLN A 50 16.30 17.78 -22.42
CA GLN A 50 15.82 17.95 -23.80
C GLN A 50 16.99 18.19 -24.76
N HIS A 51 17.93 19.06 -24.42
CA HIS A 51 19.10 19.34 -25.24
C HIS A 51 19.95 18.10 -25.52
N GLU A 52 20.20 17.25 -24.54
CA GLU A 52 20.93 15.99 -24.72
C GLU A 52 20.18 15.00 -25.63
N ILE A 53 18.86 14.94 -25.54
CA ILE A 53 18.02 14.12 -26.42
C ILE A 53 18.09 14.67 -27.84
N GLU A 54 17.98 15.99 -28.06
CA GLU A 54 18.09 16.62 -29.39
C GLU A 54 19.45 16.37 -30.03
N MET A 55 20.52 16.39 -29.24
CA MET A 55 21.87 16.08 -29.71
C MET A 55 22.03 14.59 -30.06
N LEU A 56 21.49 13.70 -29.22
CA LEU A 56 21.57 12.26 -29.42
C LEU A 56 20.83 11.81 -30.68
N PHE A 57 19.70 12.45 -30.98
CA PHE A 57 18.86 12.17 -32.17
C PHE A 57 18.91 13.29 -33.19
N ALA A 58 20.08 13.95 -33.38
CA ALA A 58 20.24 15.07 -34.30
C ALA A 58 19.88 14.72 -35.77
N ASP A 59 20.05 13.46 -36.15
CA ASP A 59 19.68 12.88 -37.45
C ASP A 59 18.20 12.44 -37.53
N GLN A 60 17.47 12.39 -36.39
CA GLN A 60 16.09 11.93 -36.28
C GLN A 60 15.17 12.98 -35.63
N ARG A 61 15.31 14.23 -36.00
CA ARG A 61 14.54 15.36 -35.39
C ARG A 61 13.03 15.18 -35.42
N ARG A 62 12.49 14.46 -36.43
CA ARG A 62 11.05 14.14 -36.50
C ARG A 62 10.63 13.20 -35.39
N ALA A 63 11.48 12.26 -34.98
CA ALA A 63 11.19 11.36 -33.88
C ALA A 63 11.22 12.07 -32.52
N VAL A 64 12.03 13.12 -32.37
CA VAL A 64 12.02 13.99 -31.19
C VAL A 64 10.74 14.84 -31.16
N ALA A 65 10.35 15.46 -32.28
CA ALA A 65 9.11 16.23 -32.36
C ALA A 65 7.86 15.37 -32.05
N ALA A 66 7.82 14.12 -32.52
CA ALA A 66 6.73 13.21 -32.31
C ALA A 66 6.51 12.85 -30.78
N THR A 67 7.48 13.12 -29.88
CA THR A 67 7.27 12.98 -28.45
C THR A 67 6.31 14.04 -27.92
N VAL A 68 6.39 15.26 -28.45
CA VAL A 68 5.47 16.36 -28.07
C VAL A 68 4.07 16.06 -28.59
N ASP A 69 3.97 15.70 -29.90
CA ASP A 69 2.68 15.33 -30.51
C ASP A 69 1.99 14.21 -29.72
N LEU A 70 2.74 13.16 -29.34
CA LEU A 70 2.21 12.06 -28.52
C LEU A 70 1.76 12.52 -27.14
N THR A 71 2.51 13.44 -26.51
CA THR A 71 2.14 13.95 -25.17
C THR A 71 0.84 14.74 -25.22
N GLU A 72 0.60 15.49 -26.33
CA GLU A 72 -0.64 16.24 -26.53
C GLU A 72 -1.85 15.34 -26.82
N GLU A 73 -1.63 14.12 -27.34
CA GLU A 73 -2.67 13.12 -27.57
C GLU A 73 -3.05 12.32 -26.30
N LEU A 74 -2.22 12.35 -25.26
CA LEU A 74 -2.47 11.63 -24.01
C LEU A 74 -3.40 12.43 -23.10
N GLU A 75 -4.62 11.96 -22.95
CA GLU A 75 -5.66 12.58 -22.08
C GLU A 75 -5.74 11.96 -20.69
N PHE A 76 -5.10 10.80 -20.49
CA PHE A 76 -5.15 10.09 -19.19
C PHE A 76 -4.42 10.87 -18.10
N THR A 77 -5.11 11.07 -16.97
CA THR A 77 -4.55 11.61 -15.74
C THR A 77 -4.83 10.66 -14.57
N LEU A 78 -4.15 10.84 -13.46
CA LEU A 78 -4.43 10.09 -12.21
C LEU A 78 -5.49 10.79 -11.32
N ASP A 79 -6.02 11.94 -11.74
CA ASP A 79 -6.91 12.77 -10.92
C ASP A 79 -8.31 12.16 -10.75
N ASP A 80 -8.78 11.40 -11.74
CA ASP A 80 -10.09 10.70 -11.67
C ASP A 80 -10.00 9.34 -12.38
N LEU A 81 -9.75 8.31 -11.64
CA LEU A 81 -9.65 6.94 -12.13
C LEU A 81 -11.01 6.26 -12.30
N GLY A 82 -12.12 6.99 -12.11
CA GLY A 82 -13.47 6.46 -12.30
C GLY A 82 -13.88 5.44 -11.23
N TYR A 83 -13.19 5.42 -10.09
CA TYR A 83 -13.55 4.55 -8.99
C TYR A 83 -14.98 4.80 -8.52
N ARG A 84 -15.76 3.71 -8.38
CA ARG A 84 -17.11 3.76 -7.84
C ARG A 84 -17.24 2.86 -6.63
N PHE A 85 -17.99 3.35 -5.64
CA PHE A 85 -18.35 2.55 -4.48
C PHE A 85 -19.19 1.34 -4.91
N PRO A 86 -18.94 0.14 -4.33
CA PRO A 86 -19.70 -1.04 -4.68
C PRO A 86 -21.15 -0.93 -4.21
N ASP A 87 -22.07 -1.37 -5.06
CA ASP A 87 -23.47 -1.47 -4.69
C ASP A 87 -23.68 -2.60 -3.68
N TYR A 88 -24.33 -2.27 -2.57
CA TYR A 88 -24.82 -3.28 -1.66
C TYR A 88 -26.13 -3.87 -2.20
N PRO A 89 -26.26 -5.21 -2.32
CA PRO A 89 -27.48 -5.83 -2.83
C PRO A 89 -28.65 -5.62 -1.86
N LEU A 90 -29.61 -4.83 -2.30
CA LEU A 90 -30.74 -4.36 -1.50
C LEU A 90 -31.99 -5.23 -1.75
N PRO A 91 -32.91 -5.33 -0.76
CA PRO A 91 -34.26 -5.80 -0.99
C PRO A 91 -35.00 -4.93 -2.02
N VAL A 92 -35.94 -5.51 -2.74
CA VAL A 92 -36.74 -4.79 -3.74
C VAL A 92 -37.47 -3.62 -3.09
N GLY A 93 -37.28 -2.42 -3.65
CA GLY A 93 -37.94 -1.18 -3.20
C GLY A 93 -37.22 -0.45 -2.07
N GLU A 94 -36.08 -0.91 -1.58
CA GLU A 94 -35.26 -0.17 -0.61
C GLU A 94 -34.12 0.57 -1.31
N SER A 95 -33.75 1.75 -0.78
CA SER A 95 -32.50 2.45 -1.09
C SER A 95 -31.42 2.07 -0.06
N PRO A 96 -30.11 2.30 -0.34
CA PRO A 96 -29.06 2.04 0.65
C PRO A 96 -29.33 2.69 1.99
N ILE A 97 -29.75 3.96 2.00
CA ILE A 97 -30.01 4.69 3.25
C ILE A 97 -31.29 4.19 3.96
N SER A 98 -32.36 3.85 3.24
CA SER A 98 -33.56 3.32 3.87
C SER A 98 -33.29 1.99 4.53
N HIS A 99 -32.51 1.13 3.87
CA HIS A 99 -32.08 -0.15 4.42
C HIS A 99 -31.18 0.03 5.64
N LEU A 100 -30.17 0.92 5.55
CA LEU A 100 -29.29 1.22 6.67
C LEU A 100 -30.06 1.75 7.89
N ARG A 101 -30.99 2.70 7.69
CA ARG A 101 -31.85 3.21 8.77
C ARG A 101 -32.61 2.06 9.44
N ARG A 102 -33.25 1.20 8.67
CA ARG A 102 -34.02 0.08 9.18
C ARG A 102 -33.17 -0.88 10.04
N VAL A 103 -32.03 -1.36 9.50
CA VAL A 103 -31.19 -2.32 10.23
C VAL A 103 -30.50 -1.67 11.46
N THR A 104 -30.20 -0.38 11.39
CA THR A 104 -29.68 0.39 12.51
C THR A 104 -30.70 0.47 13.64
N TRP A 105 -31.97 0.83 13.34
CA TRP A 105 -33.01 0.90 14.36
C TRP A 105 -33.38 -0.47 14.94
N ASP A 106 -33.36 -1.53 14.15
CA ASP A 106 -33.53 -2.90 14.65
C ASP A 106 -32.40 -3.29 15.61
N GLY A 107 -31.17 -2.98 15.26
CA GLY A 107 -30.02 -3.20 16.14
C GLY A 107 -30.07 -2.33 17.39
N ALA A 108 -30.43 -1.05 17.27
CA ALA A 108 -30.51 -0.12 18.39
C ALA A 108 -31.48 -0.60 19.47
N ARG A 109 -32.67 -1.11 19.10
CA ARG A 109 -33.65 -1.67 20.05
C ARG A 109 -33.11 -2.84 20.87
N THR A 110 -32.15 -3.58 20.34
CA THR A 110 -31.54 -4.73 21.04
C THR A 110 -30.33 -4.35 21.87
N ARG A 111 -29.55 -3.36 21.40
CA ARG A 111 -28.25 -3.04 22.00
C ARG A 111 -28.28 -1.92 23.01
N PHE A 112 -29.06 -0.85 22.77
CA PHE A 112 -29.27 0.20 23.77
C PHE A 112 -30.32 -0.24 24.80
N ARG A 113 -29.93 -0.35 26.07
CA ARG A 113 -30.82 -0.79 27.13
C ARG A 113 -30.71 0.14 28.33
N PRO A 114 -31.59 1.16 28.47
CA PRO A 114 -32.69 1.53 27.60
C PRO A 114 -32.22 2.33 26.36
N LEU A 115 -33.00 2.31 25.28
CA LEU A 115 -32.84 3.21 24.14
C LEU A 115 -33.35 4.60 24.51
N THR A 116 -32.46 5.44 25.01
CA THR A 116 -32.79 6.78 25.53
C THR A 116 -33.05 7.79 24.41
N ALA A 117 -33.74 8.90 24.71
CA ALA A 117 -33.95 9.99 23.76
C ALA A 117 -32.59 10.55 23.23
N ARG A 118 -31.54 10.60 24.08
CA ARG A 118 -30.19 11.02 23.68
C ARG A 118 -29.61 10.06 22.64
N ALA A 119 -29.75 8.76 22.84
CA ALA A 119 -29.27 7.76 21.88
C ALA A 119 -30.04 7.84 20.55
N GLN A 120 -31.36 8.06 20.61
CA GLN A 120 -32.19 8.23 19.41
C GLN A 120 -31.75 9.47 18.60
N ALA A 121 -31.59 10.62 19.28
CA ALA A 121 -31.13 11.85 18.62
C ALA A 121 -29.73 11.70 18.01
N GLN A 122 -28.81 10.97 18.68
CA GLN A 122 -27.48 10.70 18.15
C GLN A 122 -27.55 9.81 16.91
N LEU A 123 -28.35 8.74 16.92
CA LEU A 123 -28.52 7.86 15.76
C LEU A 123 -29.08 8.61 14.55
N GLU A 124 -30.11 9.46 14.72
CA GLU A 124 -30.65 10.27 13.62
C GLU A 124 -29.59 11.23 13.06
N LYS A 125 -28.88 11.96 13.94
CA LYS A 125 -27.79 12.85 13.53
C LYS A 125 -26.72 12.13 12.67
N GLU A 126 -26.31 10.93 13.12
CA GLU A 126 -25.29 10.14 12.41
C GLU A 126 -25.83 9.64 11.06
N LEU A 127 -27.06 9.10 11.03
CA LEU A 127 -27.68 8.62 9.80
C LEU A 127 -27.91 9.72 8.78
N ASP A 128 -28.28 10.94 9.22
CA ASP A 128 -28.44 12.10 8.33
C ASP A 128 -27.09 12.51 7.72
N LEU A 129 -26.00 12.48 8.49
CA LEU A 129 -24.68 12.77 7.95
C LEU A 129 -24.18 11.67 7.00
N ILE A 130 -24.40 10.38 7.32
CA ILE A 130 -24.07 9.25 6.45
C ILE A 130 -24.84 9.35 5.12
N GLU A 131 -26.12 9.76 5.15
CA GLU A 131 -26.91 10.00 3.96
C GLU A 131 -26.36 11.16 3.13
N LYS A 132 -26.07 12.31 3.77
CA LYS A 132 -25.53 13.49 3.12
C LYS A 132 -24.19 13.21 2.41
N LEU A 133 -23.35 12.34 2.97
CA LEU A 133 -22.04 11.98 2.43
C LEU A 133 -22.11 10.76 1.49
N ASP A 134 -23.31 10.21 1.21
CA ASP A 134 -23.52 9.02 0.38
C ASP A 134 -22.74 7.78 0.83
N LEU A 135 -22.59 7.59 2.13
CA LEU A 135 -21.79 6.50 2.74
C LEU A 135 -22.61 5.27 3.16
N ALA A 136 -23.93 5.25 2.90
CA ALA A 136 -24.81 4.16 3.36
C ALA A 136 -24.35 2.79 2.84
N GLY A 137 -23.89 2.69 1.60
CA GLY A 137 -23.36 1.47 1.01
C GLY A 137 -22.13 0.94 1.76
N TYR A 138 -21.20 1.82 2.13
CA TYR A 138 -20.01 1.47 2.90
C TYR A 138 -20.37 0.83 4.25
N PHE A 139 -21.27 1.47 5.03
CA PHE A 139 -21.72 0.92 6.31
C PHE A 139 -22.43 -0.43 6.16
N LEU A 140 -23.21 -0.61 5.09
CA LEU A 140 -23.90 -1.87 4.81
C LEU A 140 -22.93 -3.00 4.46
N ILE A 141 -21.84 -2.71 3.72
CA ILE A 141 -20.80 -3.70 3.41
C ILE A 141 -20.09 -4.15 4.69
N VAL A 142 -19.69 -3.21 5.54
CA VAL A 142 -19.04 -3.56 6.82
C VAL A 142 -20.00 -4.34 7.72
N TRP A 143 -21.27 -3.94 7.79
CA TRP A 143 -22.31 -4.67 8.52
C TRP A 143 -22.52 -6.09 7.97
N ASP A 144 -22.51 -6.30 6.66
CA ASP A 144 -22.65 -7.61 6.03
C ASP A 144 -21.48 -8.55 6.43
N ILE A 145 -20.26 -8.02 6.43
CA ILE A 145 -19.06 -8.75 6.90
C ILE A 145 -19.21 -9.15 8.37
N VAL A 146 -19.65 -8.23 9.24
CA VAL A 146 -19.87 -8.53 10.65
C VAL A 146 -21.01 -9.55 10.83
N ARG A 147 -22.08 -9.45 10.05
CA ARG A 147 -23.17 -10.43 10.05
C ARG A 147 -22.70 -11.82 9.60
N PHE A 148 -21.82 -11.89 8.62
CA PHE A 148 -21.19 -13.15 8.24
C PHE A 148 -20.37 -13.71 9.40
N CYS A 149 -19.53 -12.91 10.05
CA CYS A 149 -18.75 -13.33 11.23
C CYS A 149 -19.66 -13.89 12.34
N GLN A 150 -20.77 -13.22 12.64
CA GLN A 150 -21.73 -13.68 13.64
C GLN A 150 -22.34 -15.04 13.30
N ARG A 151 -22.76 -15.26 12.05
CA ARG A 151 -23.33 -16.54 11.58
C ARG A 151 -22.32 -17.68 11.66
N GLU A 152 -21.06 -17.39 11.36
CA GLU A 152 -19.96 -18.37 11.37
C GLU A 152 -19.28 -18.50 12.74
N GLN A 153 -19.79 -17.79 13.76
CA GLN A 153 -19.22 -17.75 15.11
C GLN A 153 -17.77 -17.29 15.14
N ILE A 154 -17.40 -16.40 14.23
CA ILE A 154 -16.10 -15.74 14.18
C ILE A 154 -16.19 -14.43 14.99
N MET A 155 -15.27 -14.22 15.92
CA MET A 155 -15.19 -12.95 16.65
C MET A 155 -14.79 -11.85 15.67
N ALA A 156 -15.56 -10.76 15.65
CA ALA A 156 -15.25 -9.56 14.90
C ALA A 156 -15.50 -8.34 15.80
N GLN A 157 -14.56 -7.40 15.81
CA GLN A 157 -14.63 -6.22 16.64
C GLN A 157 -14.12 -5.00 15.86
N GLY A 158 -15.00 -4.05 15.61
CA GLY A 158 -14.60 -2.73 15.10
C GLY A 158 -13.85 -1.95 16.17
N ARG A 159 -12.78 -1.27 15.74
CA ARG A 159 -11.90 -0.48 16.62
C ARG A 159 -11.62 0.91 16.03
N GLY A 160 -10.73 1.64 16.71
CA GLY A 160 -10.33 2.99 16.28
C GLY A 160 -11.47 4.00 16.37
N SER A 161 -11.53 4.89 15.40
CA SER A 161 -12.52 5.98 15.34
C SER A 161 -13.97 5.48 15.22
N ALA A 162 -14.21 4.31 14.63
CA ALA A 162 -15.53 3.69 14.52
C ALA A 162 -16.22 3.47 15.88
N ALA A 163 -15.45 3.33 16.97
CA ALA A 163 -16.01 3.24 18.32
C ALA A 163 -16.78 4.49 18.78
N ASN A 164 -16.60 5.62 18.11
CA ASN A 164 -17.32 6.87 18.39
C ASN A 164 -18.72 6.92 17.75
N SER A 165 -19.10 5.93 16.91
CA SER A 165 -20.37 5.91 16.18
C SER A 165 -21.43 5.07 16.88
N ALA A 166 -22.59 5.69 17.13
CA ALA A 166 -23.79 5.03 17.63
C ALA A 166 -24.40 4.08 16.57
N VAL A 167 -24.26 4.43 15.28
CA VAL A 167 -24.66 3.56 14.17
C VAL A 167 -23.79 2.30 14.14
N CYS A 168 -22.45 2.41 14.24
CA CYS A 168 -21.55 1.25 14.32
C CYS A 168 -21.87 0.37 15.53
N TYR A 169 -22.20 0.97 16.68
CA TYR A 169 -22.63 0.23 17.86
C TYR A 169 -23.96 -0.50 17.60
N ALA A 170 -24.97 0.18 17.07
CA ALA A 170 -26.27 -0.43 16.77
C ALA A 170 -26.14 -1.61 15.79
N LEU A 171 -25.29 -1.47 14.77
CA LEU A 171 -25.01 -2.51 13.75
C LEU A 171 -24.13 -3.67 14.28
N SER A 172 -23.72 -3.64 15.54
CA SER A 172 -22.79 -4.62 16.14
C SER A 172 -21.39 -4.63 15.51
N ILE A 173 -21.00 -3.58 14.81
CA ILE A 173 -19.66 -3.38 14.29
C ILE A 173 -18.70 -3.14 15.46
N THR A 174 -19.11 -2.30 16.44
CA THR A 174 -18.33 -2.00 17.66
C THR A 174 -19.05 -2.49 18.91
N ALA A 175 -18.30 -2.77 19.99
CA ALA A 175 -18.85 -3.24 21.26
C ALA A 175 -19.07 -2.11 22.28
N VAL A 176 -18.48 -0.94 22.08
CA VAL A 176 -18.54 0.18 23.01
C VAL A 176 -19.77 1.03 22.73
N ASP A 177 -20.56 1.34 23.77
CA ASP A 177 -21.68 2.28 23.67
C ASP A 177 -21.15 3.74 23.70
N PRO A 178 -21.11 4.44 22.55
CA PRO A 178 -20.52 5.78 22.49
C PRO A 178 -21.36 6.84 23.21
N VAL A 179 -22.68 6.64 23.32
CA VAL A 179 -23.57 7.59 23.98
C VAL A 179 -23.36 7.53 25.50
N LYS A 180 -23.21 6.32 26.06
CA LYS A 180 -22.91 6.11 27.47
C LYS A 180 -21.51 6.59 27.85
N MET A 181 -20.55 6.42 26.94
CA MET A 181 -19.15 6.81 27.14
C MET A 181 -18.87 8.25 26.74
N GLU A 182 -19.87 9.00 26.26
CA GLU A 182 -19.77 10.40 25.82
C GLU A 182 -18.69 10.63 24.75
N LEU A 183 -18.57 9.68 23.83
CA LEU A 183 -17.60 9.76 22.72
C LEU A 183 -18.12 10.73 21.64
N LEU A 184 -17.17 11.39 20.95
CA LEU A 184 -17.47 12.39 19.93
C LEU A 184 -17.48 11.74 18.55
N PHE A 185 -18.64 11.71 17.90
CA PHE A 185 -18.82 11.15 16.55
C PHE A 185 -18.00 11.90 15.49
N GLU A 186 -17.80 13.18 15.67
CA GLU A 186 -17.03 14.04 14.76
C GLU A 186 -15.55 13.60 14.61
N ARG A 187 -15.06 12.80 15.54
CA ARG A 187 -13.72 12.17 15.43
C ARG A 187 -13.70 11.00 14.43
N PHE A 188 -14.83 10.43 14.12
CA PHE A 188 -14.97 9.35 13.15
C PHE A 188 -15.38 9.88 11.78
N LEU A 189 -16.41 10.74 11.71
CA LEU A 189 -16.96 11.26 10.47
C LEU A 189 -17.38 12.72 10.66
N SER A 190 -16.91 13.60 9.76
CA SER A 190 -17.33 14.99 9.69
C SER A 190 -17.25 15.52 8.24
N GLU A 191 -18.05 16.52 7.92
CA GLU A 191 -18.05 17.17 6.59
C GLU A 191 -16.72 17.87 6.27
N GLU A 192 -16.03 18.37 7.29
CA GLU A 192 -14.81 19.16 7.15
C GLU A 192 -13.57 18.30 6.87
N ARG A 193 -13.64 17.00 7.18
CA ARG A 193 -12.48 16.14 7.15
C ARG A 193 -12.04 15.74 5.73
N GLY A 194 -12.99 15.67 4.78
CA GLY A 194 -12.71 15.34 3.37
C GLY A 194 -12.14 13.92 3.14
N GLU A 195 -11.97 13.13 4.20
CA GLU A 195 -11.45 11.78 4.16
C GLU A 195 -12.59 10.77 4.36
N TRP A 196 -12.46 9.62 3.70
CA TRP A 196 -13.36 8.49 3.88
C TRP A 196 -13.29 7.93 5.30
N PRO A 197 -14.39 7.44 5.89
CA PRO A 197 -14.36 6.79 7.20
C PRO A 197 -13.55 5.51 7.15
N ASP A 198 -12.72 5.29 8.17
CA ASP A 198 -11.92 4.08 8.34
C ASP A 198 -12.52 3.19 9.44
N ILE A 199 -12.98 2.00 9.07
CA ILE A 199 -13.53 1.00 9.99
C ILE A 199 -12.62 -0.23 9.98
N ASP A 200 -11.71 -0.28 10.93
CA ASP A 200 -10.90 -1.47 11.20
C ASP A 200 -11.73 -2.56 11.87
N LEU A 201 -11.69 -3.78 11.33
CA LEU A 201 -12.25 -4.97 11.96
C LEU A 201 -11.14 -5.89 12.47
N ASP A 202 -11.01 -6.03 13.78
CA ASP A 202 -10.15 -7.05 14.37
C ASP A 202 -10.81 -8.42 14.20
N LEU A 203 -10.06 -9.35 13.63
CA LEU A 203 -10.47 -10.74 13.39
C LEU A 203 -9.44 -11.70 13.99
N PRO A 204 -9.83 -12.91 14.42
CA PRO A 204 -8.90 -13.94 14.84
C PRO A 204 -7.92 -14.27 13.69
N SER A 205 -6.68 -14.60 14.05
CA SER A 205 -5.66 -14.99 13.05
C SER A 205 -5.95 -16.39 12.46
N GLY A 206 -5.29 -16.70 11.33
CA GLY A 206 -5.37 -18.01 10.68
C GLY A 206 -6.67 -18.22 9.89
N ASP A 207 -7.21 -19.43 9.95
CA ASP A 207 -8.30 -19.90 9.10
C ASP A 207 -9.59 -19.09 9.24
N GLN A 208 -9.87 -18.56 10.42
CA GLN A 208 -11.07 -17.75 10.62
C GLN A 208 -11.00 -16.44 9.86
N ARG A 209 -9.84 -15.75 9.88
CA ARG A 209 -9.64 -14.54 9.07
C ARG A 209 -9.67 -14.85 7.59
N GLU A 210 -9.03 -15.95 7.17
CA GLU A 210 -9.08 -16.41 5.78
C GLU A 210 -10.51 -16.63 5.31
N LYS A 211 -11.34 -17.26 6.11
CA LYS A 211 -12.75 -17.48 5.79
C LYS A 211 -13.51 -16.17 5.56
N VAL A 212 -13.23 -15.13 6.32
CA VAL A 212 -13.83 -13.80 6.13
C VAL A 212 -13.31 -13.16 4.84
N ILE A 213 -12.03 -13.22 4.56
CA ILE A 213 -11.43 -12.70 3.32
C ILE A 213 -12.07 -13.40 2.11
N GLN A 214 -12.15 -14.72 2.11
CA GLN A 214 -12.76 -15.47 1.02
C GLN A 214 -14.28 -15.20 0.88
N TYR A 215 -14.99 -14.93 1.99
CA TYR A 215 -16.37 -14.46 1.93
C TYR A 215 -16.49 -13.14 1.16
N VAL A 216 -15.60 -12.18 1.40
CA VAL A 216 -15.61 -10.90 0.68
C VAL A 216 -15.39 -11.11 -0.81
N TYR A 217 -14.42 -11.94 -1.23
CA TYR A 217 -14.21 -12.31 -2.65
C TYR A 217 -15.46 -12.97 -3.28
N GLN A 218 -16.11 -13.89 -2.56
CA GLN A 218 -17.32 -14.57 -3.05
C GLN A 218 -18.51 -13.62 -3.14
N ARG A 219 -18.62 -12.69 -2.20
CA ARG A 219 -19.77 -11.80 -2.06
C ARG A 219 -19.76 -10.65 -3.06
N TYR A 220 -18.58 -10.03 -3.24
CA TYR A 220 -18.41 -8.82 -4.05
C TYR A 220 -17.70 -9.09 -5.38
N GLY A 221 -17.27 -10.32 -5.63
CA GLY A 221 -16.69 -10.78 -6.88
C GLY A 221 -15.18 -10.61 -6.97
N PRO A 222 -14.50 -11.53 -7.67
CA PRO A 222 -13.03 -11.56 -7.75
C PRO A 222 -12.43 -10.45 -8.62
N HIS A 223 -13.22 -9.81 -9.46
CA HIS A 223 -12.76 -8.70 -10.32
C HIS A 223 -12.89 -7.33 -9.65
N GLY A 224 -13.81 -7.20 -8.69
CA GLY A 224 -14.02 -5.97 -7.93
C GLY A 224 -13.38 -5.98 -6.54
N THR A 225 -12.64 -7.02 -6.20
CA THR A 225 -12.09 -7.20 -4.85
C THR A 225 -10.63 -7.60 -4.90
N ALA A 226 -9.79 -6.96 -4.11
CA ALA A 226 -8.38 -7.33 -3.97
C ALA A 226 -7.82 -6.93 -2.60
N MET A 227 -6.71 -7.55 -2.22
CA MET A 227 -5.90 -7.12 -1.07
C MET A 227 -5.09 -5.89 -1.46
N THR A 228 -4.83 -5.00 -0.50
CA THR A 228 -3.89 -3.90 -0.70
C THR A 228 -2.45 -4.38 -0.60
N ALA A 229 -1.53 -3.69 -1.28
CA ALA A 229 -0.11 -3.93 -1.15
C ALA A 229 0.48 -3.29 0.12
N ASN A 230 1.70 -3.71 0.43
CA ASN A 230 2.63 -2.98 1.28
C ASN A 230 3.92 -2.80 0.49
N VAL A 231 4.40 -1.59 0.34
CA VAL A 231 5.71 -1.32 -0.23
C VAL A 231 6.78 -1.64 0.80
N ILE A 232 7.41 -2.80 0.64
CA ILE A 232 8.52 -3.21 1.50
C ILE A 232 9.79 -2.54 1.00
N THR A 233 10.41 -1.70 1.82
CA THR A 233 11.62 -0.96 1.48
C THR A 233 12.88 -1.60 2.07
N TYR A 234 14.03 -1.30 1.49
CA TYR A 234 15.31 -1.68 2.07
C TYR A 234 15.53 -0.95 3.40
N ARG A 235 15.87 -1.71 4.42
CA ARG A 235 16.28 -1.22 5.75
C ARG A 235 17.70 -1.69 6.05
N ALA A 236 18.34 -1.14 7.06
CA ALA A 236 19.75 -1.36 7.37
C ALA A 236 20.21 -2.83 7.22
N ARG A 237 19.46 -3.77 7.79
CA ARG A 237 19.78 -5.20 7.74
C ARG A 237 19.62 -5.82 6.35
N SER A 238 18.52 -5.53 5.67
CA SER A 238 18.25 -6.07 4.32
C SER A 238 19.18 -5.47 3.29
N ALA A 239 19.41 -4.16 3.34
CA ALA A 239 20.38 -3.45 2.51
C ALA A 239 21.79 -4.05 2.65
N ALA A 240 22.27 -4.21 3.89
CA ALA A 240 23.59 -4.78 4.16
C ALA A 240 23.74 -6.22 3.62
N ARG A 241 22.69 -7.02 3.76
CA ARG A 241 22.69 -8.41 3.25
C ARG A 241 22.76 -8.45 1.73
N GLU A 242 21.89 -7.72 1.06
CA GLU A 242 21.77 -7.84 -0.39
C GLU A 242 22.93 -7.12 -1.14
N VAL A 243 23.33 -5.93 -0.68
CA VAL A 243 24.51 -5.23 -1.23
C VAL A 243 25.78 -6.05 -0.99
N GLY A 244 25.95 -6.61 0.23
CA GLY A 244 27.11 -7.44 0.54
C GLY A 244 27.22 -8.68 -0.37
N LYS A 245 26.10 -9.36 -0.65
CA LYS A 245 26.06 -10.47 -1.61
C LYS A 245 26.43 -10.02 -3.01
N ALA A 246 25.82 -8.95 -3.51
CA ALA A 246 26.08 -8.42 -4.86
C ALA A 246 27.55 -8.00 -5.04
N LEU A 247 28.20 -7.50 -3.99
CA LEU A 247 29.63 -7.15 -3.98
C LEU A 247 30.55 -8.38 -3.76
N GLY A 248 30.01 -9.60 -3.64
CA GLY A 248 30.78 -10.81 -3.50
C GLY A 248 31.45 -11.02 -2.13
N PHE A 249 30.89 -10.46 -1.05
CA PHE A 249 31.31 -10.83 0.31
C PHE A 249 30.92 -12.26 0.62
N SER A 250 31.70 -12.95 1.43
CA SER A 250 31.36 -14.31 1.84
C SER A 250 30.05 -14.33 2.64
N LEU A 251 29.34 -15.45 2.59
CA LEU A 251 28.07 -15.60 3.33
C LEU A 251 28.25 -15.35 4.83
N GLU A 252 29.44 -15.71 5.38
CA GLU A 252 29.77 -15.45 6.78
C GLU A 252 29.93 -13.96 7.07
N GLN A 253 30.64 -13.23 6.20
CA GLN A 253 30.77 -11.76 6.31
C GLN A 253 29.41 -11.10 6.22
N VAL A 254 28.60 -11.47 5.22
CA VAL A 254 27.23 -10.94 5.03
C VAL A 254 26.35 -11.18 6.26
N ASP A 255 26.43 -12.39 6.86
CA ASP A 255 25.64 -12.69 8.06
C ASP A 255 26.08 -11.85 9.28
N ARG A 256 27.40 -11.72 9.49
CA ARG A 256 27.95 -10.88 10.57
C ARG A 256 27.52 -9.40 10.41
N ILE A 257 27.70 -8.81 9.21
CA ILE A 257 27.32 -7.43 8.94
C ILE A 257 25.81 -7.25 9.17
N SER A 258 24.98 -8.11 8.58
CA SER A 258 23.53 -7.96 8.65
C SER A 258 22.98 -8.10 10.06
N LYS A 259 23.54 -8.96 10.91
CA LYS A 259 23.17 -9.09 12.33
C LYS A 259 23.56 -7.87 13.13
N ARG A 260 24.73 -7.30 12.87
CA ARG A 260 25.22 -6.15 13.58
C ARG A 260 24.42 -4.88 13.22
N PHE A 261 24.19 -4.67 11.94
CA PHE A 261 23.38 -3.54 11.45
C PHE A 261 21.91 -3.61 11.90
N GLY A 262 21.37 -4.82 12.08
CA GLY A 262 20.02 -4.98 12.61
C GLY A 262 19.86 -4.70 14.11
N ARG A 263 20.95 -4.65 14.87
CA ARG A 263 20.91 -4.44 16.34
C ARG A 263 21.25 -3.01 16.76
N HIS A 264 22.15 -2.35 16.06
CA HIS A 264 22.78 -1.12 16.50
C HIS A 264 22.50 0.10 15.64
N MET A 265 21.97 -0.10 14.42
CA MET A 265 21.67 1.01 13.53
C MET A 265 20.17 1.22 13.44
N SER A 266 19.63 2.03 14.35
CA SER A 266 18.31 2.66 14.15
C SER A 266 18.40 3.65 12.98
N VAL A 267 17.27 3.89 12.31
CA VAL A 267 17.10 4.65 11.06
C VAL A 267 17.61 6.11 11.12
N GLU A 268 18.04 6.59 12.28
CA GLU A 268 18.53 7.94 12.53
C GLU A 268 20.06 8.05 12.52
N VAL A 269 20.74 7.30 11.62
CA VAL A 269 22.15 7.59 11.35
C VAL A 269 22.23 8.85 10.46
N SER A 270 21.79 9.95 11.03
CA SER A 270 22.19 11.26 10.58
C SER A 270 23.66 11.47 10.98
N GLU A 271 24.54 11.60 10.00
CA GLU A 271 25.87 12.22 10.14
C GLU A 271 27.02 11.46 10.84
N GLY A 272 27.13 10.11 10.73
CA GLY A 272 28.27 9.43 11.37
C GLY A 272 28.92 8.30 10.59
N THR A 273 29.69 8.60 9.54
CA THR A 273 30.58 7.63 8.87
C THR A 273 31.53 6.91 9.83
N ARG A 274 31.85 7.49 10.98
CA ARG A 274 32.75 6.90 11.99
C ARG A 274 32.19 5.65 12.67
N ASP A 275 30.88 5.60 12.92
CA ASP A 275 30.26 4.41 13.51
C ASP A 275 30.25 3.23 12.51
N LEU A 276 30.05 3.52 11.23
CA LEU A 276 30.02 2.49 10.19
C LEU A 276 31.39 1.82 10.00
N ASP A 277 32.47 2.58 10.02
CA ASP A 277 33.83 2.04 9.90
C ASP A 277 34.19 1.15 11.09
N HIS A 278 33.81 1.55 12.30
CA HIS A 278 33.99 0.75 13.50
C HIS A 278 33.19 -0.57 13.43
N GLU A 279 31.93 -0.48 12.98
CA GLU A 279 31.07 -1.66 12.84
C GLU A 279 31.59 -2.65 11.80
N LEU A 280 32.12 -2.15 10.68
CA LEU A 280 32.71 -2.99 9.61
C LEU A 280 34.06 -3.61 10.05
N ALA A 281 34.91 -2.84 10.71
CA ALA A 281 36.16 -3.36 11.28
C ALA A 281 35.89 -4.47 12.31
N ALA A 282 34.87 -4.33 13.14
CA ALA A 282 34.51 -5.32 14.16
C ALA A 282 34.03 -6.67 13.58
N VAL A 283 33.63 -6.71 12.31
CA VAL A 283 33.28 -7.96 11.58
C VAL A 283 34.41 -8.47 10.68
N GLY A 284 35.62 -7.86 10.80
CA GLY A 284 36.81 -8.29 10.08
C GLY A 284 36.92 -7.77 8.65
N LEU A 285 36.27 -6.65 8.36
CA LEU A 285 36.40 -5.95 7.08
C LEU A 285 37.31 -4.73 7.26
N ASP A 286 38.16 -4.47 6.28
CA ASP A 286 38.98 -3.28 6.22
C ASP A 286 38.15 -2.10 5.68
N PRO A 287 37.80 -1.09 6.51
CA PRO A 287 36.98 0.06 6.10
C PRO A 287 37.61 0.88 4.96
N ALA A 288 38.91 0.84 4.79
CA ALA A 288 39.64 1.56 3.75
C ALA A 288 39.76 0.80 2.43
N SER A 289 39.35 -0.46 2.39
CA SER A 289 39.37 -1.23 1.14
C SER A 289 38.33 -0.70 0.15
N HIS A 290 38.69 -0.65 -1.14
CA HIS A 290 37.82 -0.15 -2.21
C HIS A 290 36.44 -0.85 -2.25
N ARG A 291 36.40 -2.17 -1.99
CA ARG A 291 35.15 -2.94 -1.94
C ARG A 291 34.25 -2.52 -0.79
N VAL A 292 34.85 -2.22 0.37
CA VAL A 292 34.09 -1.76 1.55
C VAL A 292 33.64 -0.30 1.39
N GLU A 293 34.43 0.54 0.75
CA GLU A 293 34.00 1.90 0.37
C GLU A 293 32.77 1.87 -0.55
N HIS A 294 32.80 1.00 -1.58
CA HIS A 294 31.61 0.79 -2.43
C HIS A 294 30.43 0.25 -1.65
N PHE A 295 30.67 -0.68 -0.72
CA PHE A 295 29.61 -1.21 0.14
C PHE A 295 28.96 -0.11 0.97
N LYS A 296 29.73 0.75 1.62
CA LYS A 296 29.22 1.87 2.45
C LYS A 296 28.31 2.80 1.63
N ARG A 297 28.78 3.22 0.46
CA ARG A 297 28.03 4.10 -0.43
C ARG A 297 26.74 3.45 -0.93
N LEU A 298 26.82 2.25 -1.48
CA LEU A 298 25.66 1.53 -2.05
C LEU A 298 24.66 1.09 -0.97
N TRP A 299 25.15 0.72 0.23
CA TRP A 299 24.31 0.44 1.39
C TRP A 299 23.48 1.66 1.81
N TRP A 300 24.05 2.85 1.72
CA TRP A 300 23.34 4.10 1.99
C TRP A 300 22.36 4.45 0.86
N GLU A 301 22.80 4.41 -0.39
CA GLU A 301 21.99 4.75 -1.56
C GLU A 301 20.75 3.86 -1.73
N ILE A 302 20.82 2.59 -1.33
CA ILE A 302 19.70 1.64 -1.45
C ILE A 302 18.64 1.82 -0.33
N HIS A 303 18.97 2.51 0.77
CA HIS A 303 18.03 2.72 1.88
C HIS A 303 16.76 3.39 1.39
N HIS A 304 15.63 2.92 1.93
CA HIS A 304 14.29 3.38 1.60
C HIS A 304 13.83 3.13 0.16
N LEU A 305 14.68 2.62 -0.73
CA LEU A 305 14.19 2.19 -2.04
C LEU A 305 13.23 0.99 -1.90
N PRO A 306 12.23 0.89 -2.78
CA PRO A 306 11.35 -0.28 -2.84
C PRO A 306 12.16 -1.56 -3.06
N ARG A 307 11.87 -2.58 -2.26
CA ARG A 307 12.49 -3.91 -2.40
C ARG A 307 11.56 -4.89 -3.10
N HIS A 308 10.33 -4.95 -2.68
CA HIS A 308 9.24 -5.71 -3.29
C HIS A 308 7.89 -5.23 -2.74
N LEU A 309 6.83 -5.56 -3.46
CA LEU A 309 5.49 -5.44 -2.92
C LEU A 309 5.17 -6.67 -2.07
N GLY A 310 4.69 -6.43 -0.88
CA GLY A 310 4.11 -7.45 -0.01
C GLY A 310 2.59 -7.30 0.01
N GLN A 311 1.88 -8.35 0.41
CA GLN A 311 0.45 -8.26 0.66
C GLN A 311 0.21 -7.69 2.06
N HIS A 312 -0.68 -6.72 2.20
CA HIS A 312 -1.16 -6.25 3.50
C HIS A 312 -1.90 -7.37 4.24
N SER A 313 -1.76 -7.46 5.56
CA SER A 313 -2.32 -8.56 6.34
C SER A 313 -3.85 -8.56 6.41
N GLY A 314 -4.51 -7.42 6.21
CA GLY A 314 -5.95 -7.27 6.36
C GLY A 314 -6.57 -6.18 5.49
N GLY A 315 -5.77 -5.33 4.82
CA GLY A 315 -6.32 -4.30 3.93
C GLY A 315 -6.92 -4.94 2.67
N MET A 316 -8.16 -4.59 2.38
CA MET A 316 -8.86 -5.01 1.16
C MET A 316 -9.55 -3.80 0.53
N VAL A 317 -9.57 -3.77 -0.78
CA VAL A 317 -10.40 -2.84 -1.57
C VAL A 317 -11.58 -3.60 -2.16
N ILE A 318 -12.72 -2.93 -2.22
CA ILE A 318 -13.95 -3.43 -2.82
C ILE A 318 -14.49 -2.31 -3.70
N ALA A 319 -14.58 -2.55 -5.01
CA ALA A 319 -15.05 -1.58 -6.00
C ALA A 319 -16.25 -2.12 -6.78
N GLN A 320 -17.04 -1.21 -7.31
CA GLN A 320 -18.03 -1.53 -8.33
C GLN A 320 -17.31 -1.65 -9.69
N GLY A 321 -17.41 -2.82 -10.31
CA GLY A 321 -16.77 -3.06 -11.60
C GLY A 321 -15.41 -3.73 -11.48
N ARG A 322 -14.54 -3.46 -12.44
CA ARG A 322 -13.25 -4.13 -12.57
C ARG A 322 -12.12 -3.26 -11.99
N LEU A 323 -11.42 -3.79 -11.00
CA LEU A 323 -10.25 -3.13 -10.40
C LEU A 323 -9.09 -2.99 -11.37
N ASP A 324 -8.94 -3.91 -12.34
CA ASP A 324 -7.87 -3.85 -13.34
C ASP A 324 -8.05 -2.74 -14.39
N GLU A 325 -9.19 -2.05 -14.39
CA GLU A 325 -9.41 -0.82 -15.15
C GLU A 325 -8.91 0.42 -14.39
N VAL A 326 -8.66 0.30 -13.09
CA VAL A 326 -8.27 1.39 -12.18
C VAL A 326 -6.81 1.25 -11.76
N VAL A 327 -6.39 0.05 -11.38
CA VAL A 327 -5.09 -0.23 -10.77
C VAL A 327 -4.51 -1.55 -11.26
N PRO A 328 -3.17 -1.66 -11.47
CA PRO A 328 -2.55 -2.94 -11.79
C PRO A 328 -2.78 -3.99 -10.71
N LEU A 329 -3.10 -5.21 -11.13
CA LEU A 329 -3.34 -6.35 -10.27
C LEU A 329 -2.25 -7.41 -10.46
N GLU A 330 -1.94 -8.13 -9.38
CA GLU A 330 -1.09 -9.32 -9.45
C GLU A 330 -1.65 -10.47 -8.57
N PRO A 331 -1.39 -11.73 -8.93
CA PRO A 331 -1.73 -12.85 -8.07
C PRO A 331 -0.93 -12.77 -6.76
N ALA A 332 -1.57 -13.00 -5.63
CA ALA A 332 -0.88 -13.11 -4.35
C ALA A 332 -0.09 -14.43 -4.24
N ALA A 333 0.89 -14.47 -3.32
CA ALA A 333 1.54 -15.73 -2.94
C ALA A 333 0.59 -16.72 -2.25
N MET A 334 -0.49 -16.22 -1.64
CA MET A 334 -1.56 -17.05 -1.09
C MET A 334 -2.59 -17.34 -2.18
N GLU A 335 -3.06 -18.59 -2.22
CA GLU A 335 -4.06 -19.01 -3.20
C GLU A 335 -5.37 -18.21 -3.11
N ASN A 336 -6.03 -18.03 -4.24
CA ASN A 336 -7.32 -17.34 -4.37
C ASN A 336 -7.34 -15.89 -3.85
N ARG A 337 -6.21 -15.21 -3.92
CA ARG A 337 -6.10 -13.79 -3.62
C ARG A 337 -5.43 -13.03 -4.75
N THR A 338 -5.89 -11.81 -4.94
CA THR A 338 -5.32 -10.82 -5.84
C THR A 338 -4.85 -9.63 -5.02
N VAL A 339 -3.76 -8.99 -5.43
CA VAL A 339 -3.21 -7.81 -4.77
C VAL A 339 -3.20 -6.65 -5.76
N ILE A 340 -3.70 -5.50 -5.36
CA ILE A 340 -3.48 -4.25 -6.10
C ILE A 340 -2.05 -3.78 -5.86
N GLN A 341 -1.45 -3.08 -6.84
CA GLN A 341 -0.09 -2.58 -6.70
C GLN A 341 0.00 -1.22 -5.97
N TRP A 342 -1.04 -0.82 -5.29
CA TRP A 342 -1.10 0.35 -4.41
C TRP A 342 -1.09 -0.08 -2.95
N ASP A 343 -0.42 0.69 -2.11
CA ASP A 343 -0.55 0.57 -0.67
C ASP A 343 -1.74 1.43 -0.14
N LYS A 344 -1.89 1.50 1.17
CA LYS A 344 -3.03 2.22 1.76
C LYS A 344 -2.96 3.74 1.53
N ASP A 345 -1.75 4.29 1.43
CA ASP A 345 -1.54 5.72 1.25
C ASP A 345 -1.82 6.09 -0.22
N ASP A 346 -1.34 5.26 -1.17
CA ASP A 346 -1.68 5.38 -2.60
C ASP A 346 -3.20 5.26 -2.87
N CYS A 347 -3.93 4.48 -2.04
CA CYS A 347 -5.38 4.35 -2.17
C CYS A 347 -6.15 5.56 -1.60
N ALA A 348 -5.50 6.39 -0.81
CA ALA A 348 -6.11 7.58 -0.20
C ALA A 348 -5.95 8.82 -1.07
N ASP A 349 -4.88 8.88 -1.87
CA ASP A 349 -4.56 9.93 -2.84
C ASP A 349 -5.32 9.77 -4.16
#